data_cc64dff038e0fa775fc25609b818d10f
#
_entry.id   cc64dff038e0fa775fc25609b818d10f
#
_cell.length_a   1.000
_cell.length_b   1.000
_cell.length_c   1.000
_cell.angle_alpha   90.00
_cell.angle_beta   90.00
_cell.angle_gamma   90.00
#
_symmetry.space_group_name_H-M   'P 1'
#
loop_
_entity.id
_entity.type
_entity.pdbx_description
1 polymer ?
#
loop_
_entity_poly.entity_id
_entity_poly.type
_entity_poly.pdbx_seq_one_letter_code
_entity_poly.pdbx_strand_id
1 'polypeptide(L)'
;MKSTQTTVWTFYLLTASTAQEVFMTYETFKKQLKANLRELFPAETHISIRQFSHNNHILLDGLTILEPGSNISPTIYLNHYFENYQNGIPFSSIQSQILHYYYSHCSIQQIDTSFFTCFENVRSRIVYKLIHYEKNKELLKEVPHFPYLDLAIVFYCLVPEGPYENASIPIYNEHLDYWNVSKDTLFALARKNTPFLLSFCCDSLADLILPVLDVLPQRERQAARATLEAETVPMYVLTNQQRYNGACCILYQDALKQVSDQLNDSLFILPSSIHEVIVIPASTADSPRELSGIVREINLTEVSPDEILSDCIYYYNRKSNQLSMY
;
A
#
# COMPACT_ATOMS: atom_id res chain seq x y z
N MET A 1 66.82 -4.91 -8.90
CA MET A 1 65.61 -4.13 -8.48
C MET A 1 64.37 -4.72 -9.14
N LYS A 2 63.92 -5.89 -8.70
CA LYS A 2 62.64 -6.54 -9.15
C LYS A 2 62.10 -7.45 -8.06
N SER A 3 61.95 -6.95 -6.81
CA SER A 3 61.49 -7.80 -5.73
C SER A 3 60.52 -7.11 -4.69
N THR A 4 60.21 -5.86 -4.90
CA THR A 4 59.38 -5.11 -3.92
C THR A 4 57.95 -4.84 -4.36
N GLN A 5 57.61 -5.02 -5.64
CA GLN A 5 56.24 -4.79 -6.14
C GLN A 5 55.31 -5.99 -5.95
N THR A 6 55.86 -7.22 -5.94
CA THR A 6 55.04 -8.44 -5.83
C THR A 6 54.51 -8.64 -4.39
N THR A 7 55.21 -8.15 -3.39
CA THR A 7 54.82 -8.32 -1.96
C THR A 7 53.64 -7.38 -1.55
N VAL A 8 53.52 -6.21 -2.16
CA VAL A 8 52.44 -5.26 -1.86
C VAL A 8 51.11 -5.73 -2.45
N TRP A 9 51.11 -6.31 -3.65
CA TRP A 9 49.89 -6.86 -4.27
C TRP A 9 49.41 -8.15 -3.59
N THR A 10 50.32 -8.97 -3.07
CA THR A 10 49.97 -10.17 -2.29
C THR A 10 49.36 -9.78 -0.92
N PHE A 11 49.82 -8.69 -0.32
CA PHE A 11 49.21 -8.17 0.94
C PHE A 11 47.79 -7.56 0.69
N TYR A 12 47.56 -6.88 -0.45
CA TYR A 12 46.24 -6.36 -0.82
C TYR A 12 45.25 -7.47 -1.19
N LEU A 13 45.71 -8.57 -1.81
CA LEU A 13 44.87 -9.73 -2.10
C LEU A 13 44.62 -10.64 -0.88
N LEU A 14 45.45 -10.57 0.16
CA LEU A 14 45.26 -11.30 1.40
C LEU A 14 44.40 -10.51 2.45
N THR A 15 44.28 -9.19 2.30
CA THR A 15 43.37 -8.37 3.16
C THR A 15 42.00 -8.13 2.50
N ALA A 16 41.83 -8.47 1.21
CA ALA A 16 40.54 -8.68 0.58
C ALA A 16 40.02 -10.12 0.85
N SER A 17 40.37 -10.68 2.01
CA SER A 17 39.60 -11.77 2.59
C SER A 17 38.21 -11.21 2.84
N THR A 18 37.28 -11.57 1.98
CA THR A 18 35.86 -11.49 2.17
C THR A 18 35.51 -11.88 3.60
N ALA A 19 35.49 -10.91 4.52
CA ALA A 19 34.59 -10.98 5.63
C ALA A 19 33.21 -10.92 4.95
N GLN A 20 32.70 -12.09 4.60
CA GLN A 20 31.30 -12.27 4.31
C GLN A 20 30.63 -11.75 5.59
N GLU A 21 30.14 -10.52 5.56
CA GLU A 21 29.34 -9.99 6.67
C GLU A 21 28.24 -11.01 6.87
N VAL A 22 28.34 -11.79 7.94
CA VAL A 22 27.34 -12.79 8.30
C VAL A 22 26.15 -12.00 8.79
N PHE A 23 25.27 -11.64 7.87
CA PHE A 23 24.00 -11.01 8.21
C PHE A 23 23.25 -11.89 9.20
N MET A 24 22.65 -11.26 10.21
CA MET A 24 21.77 -11.97 11.13
C MET A 24 20.62 -12.62 10.35
N THR A 25 20.20 -13.79 10.82
CA THR A 25 18.92 -14.35 10.32
C THR A 25 17.76 -13.45 10.76
N TYR A 26 16.65 -13.51 10.06
CA TYR A 26 15.46 -12.72 10.40
C TYR A 26 15.00 -12.94 11.85
N GLU A 27 15.02 -14.19 12.32
CA GLU A 27 14.66 -14.51 13.70
C GLU A 27 15.65 -13.90 14.72
N THR A 28 16.94 -13.87 14.39
CA THR A 28 17.96 -13.22 15.24
C THR A 28 17.77 -11.70 15.24
N PHE A 29 17.49 -11.12 14.07
CA PHE A 29 17.17 -9.70 13.92
C PHE A 29 15.98 -9.29 14.80
N LYS A 30 14.86 -10.01 14.75
CA LYS A 30 13.68 -9.75 15.59
C LYS A 30 13.99 -9.85 17.08
N LYS A 31 14.74 -10.87 17.48
CA LYS A 31 15.14 -11.07 18.90
C LYS A 31 16.03 -9.94 19.40
N GLN A 32 17.05 -9.57 18.60
CA GLN A 32 17.99 -8.50 18.97
C GLN A 32 17.27 -7.16 19.04
N LEU A 33 16.44 -6.84 18.05
CA LEU A 33 15.63 -5.61 18.04
C LEU A 33 14.75 -5.52 19.29
N LYS A 34 14.03 -6.60 19.62
CA LYS A 34 13.16 -6.63 20.80
C LYS A 34 13.95 -6.48 22.10
N ALA A 35 15.14 -7.08 22.19
CA ALA A 35 16.01 -6.94 23.37
C ALA A 35 16.48 -5.50 23.54
N ASN A 36 17.00 -4.88 22.47
CA ASN A 36 17.46 -3.49 22.51
C ASN A 36 16.32 -2.50 22.86
N LEU A 37 15.13 -2.72 22.29
CA LEU A 37 13.97 -1.87 22.60
C LEU A 37 13.56 -1.99 24.07
N ARG A 38 13.65 -3.16 24.68
CA ARG A 38 13.35 -3.35 26.12
C ARG A 38 14.28 -2.57 27.05
N GLU A 39 15.52 -2.29 26.62
CA GLU A 39 16.45 -1.46 27.36
C GLU A 39 16.14 0.04 27.25
N LEU A 40 15.42 0.45 26.20
CA LEU A 40 15.12 1.86 25.93
C LEU A 40 13.77 2.32 26.51
N PHE A 41 12.86 1.39 26.79
CA PHE A 41 11.52 1.70 27.28
C PHE A 41 11.33 1.30 28.74
N PRO A 42 10.39 1.94 29.48
CA PRO A 42 10.02 1.54 30.82
C PRO A 42 9.68 0.05 30.94
N ALA A 43 9.94 -0.56 32.10
CA ALA A 43 9.74 -2.00 32.32
C ALA A 43 8.29 -2.46 32.11
N GLU A 44 7.34 -1.58 32.35
CA GLU A 44 5.90 -1.81 32.18
C GLU A 44 5.44 -1.72 30.72
N THR A 45 6.31 -1.29 29.81
CA THR A 45 5.97 -1.18 28.37
C THR A 45 5.81 -2.57 27.76
N HIS A 46 4.68 -2.82 27.14
CA HIS A 46 4.43 -4.09 26.45
C HIS A 46 4.97 -4.03 25.02
N ILE A 47 6.11 -4.71 24.78
CA ILE A 47 6.72 -4.83 23.45
C ILE A 47 6.46 -6.21 22.91
N SER A 48 5.74 -6.29 21.77
CA SER A 48 5.45 -7.57 21.11
C SER A 48 5.75 -7.52 19.61
N ILE A 49 6.17 -8.68 19.08
CA ILE A 49 6.26 -8.92 17.64
C ILE A 49 5.31 -10.07 17.36
N ARG A 50 4.34 -9.83 16.49
CA ARG A 50 3.35 -10.83 16.08
C ARG A 50 3.23 -10.83 14.57
N GLN A 51 2.81 -11.95 14.02
CA GLN A 51 2.50 -12.09 12.62
C GLN A 51 1.06 -11.60 12.36
N PHE A 52 0.93 -10.74 11.36
CA PHE A 52 -0.35 -10.22 10.89
C PHE A 52 -0.58 -10.68 9.45
N SER A 53 -1.78 -11.16 9.19
CA SER A 53 -2.20 -11.47 7.83
C SER A 53 -2.65 -10.18 7.15
N HIS A 54 -1.98 -9.85 6.07
CA HIS A 54 -2.31 -8.73 5.19
C HIS A 54 -3.12 -9.19 3.98
N ASN A 55 -3.44 -8.22 3.12
CA ASN A 55 -4.04 -8.48 1.83
C ASN A 55 -3.21 -9.53 1.05
N ASN A 56 -3.85 -10.33 0.23
CA ASN A 56 -3.23 -11.40 -0.57
C ASN A 56 -2.52 -12.50 0.23
N HIS A 57 -2.95 -12.77 1.46
CA HIS A 57 -2.31 -13.73 2.39
C HIS A 57 -0.85 -13.45 2.72
N ILE A 58 -0.40 -12.22 2.52
CA ILE A 58 0.95 -11.83 2.94
C ILE A 58 1.01 -11.79 4.46
N LEU A 59 1.99 -12.48 5.03
CA LEU A 59 2.24 -12.51 6.46
C LEU A 59 3.36 -11.55 6.78
N LEU A 60 3.05 -10.50 7.54
CA LEU A 60 4.03 -9.51 7.98
C LEU A 60 4.22 -9.57 9.49
N ASP A 61 5.47 -9.49 9.94
CA ASP A 61 5.79 -9.40 11.35
C ASP A 61 5.67 -7.95 11.84
N GLY A 62 4.64 -7.68 12.61
CA GLY A 62 4.36 -6.35 13.17
C GLY A 62 4.90 -6.21 14.59
N LEU A 63 5.74 -5.22 14.79
CA LEU A 63 6.21 -4.75 16.09
C LEU A 63 5.19 -3.76 16.66
N THR A 64 4.78 -3.97 17.90
CA THR A 64 3.96 -3.02 18.67
C THR A 64 4.68 -2.66 19.97
N ILE A 65 4.65 -1.38 20.34
CA ILE A 65 5.23 -0.83 21.56
C ILE A 65 4.11 -0.09 22.29
N LEU A 66 3.54 -0.72 23.31
CA LEU A 66 2.42 -0.17 24.07
C LEU A 66 2.94 0.33 25.41
N GLU A 67 3.05 1.64 25.55
CA GLU A 67 3.51 2.30 26.78
C GLU A 67 2.39 2.38 27.83
N PRO A 68 2.74 2.45 29.15
CA PRO A 68 1.77 2.65 30.21
C PRO A 68 0.90 3.88 29.96
N GLY A 69 -0.42 3.73 30.11
CA GLY A 69 -1.38 4.81 29.89
C GLY A 69 -1.87 4.97 28.44
N SER A 70 -1.29 4.23 27.48
CA SER A 70 -1.82 4.14 26.11
C SER A 70 -2.61 2.84 25.93
N ASN A 71 -3.69 2.89 25.14
CA ASN A 71 -4.49 1.72 24.76
C ASN A 71 -4.29 1.30 23.31
N ILE A 72 -3.46 2.02 22.57
CA ILE A 72 -3.09 1.72 21.19
C ILE A 72 -1.62 1.97 20.94
N SER A 73 -1.10 1.31 19.92
CA SER A 73 0.26 1.46 19.41
C SER A 73 0.24 1.35 17.90
N PRO A 74 1.05 2.14 17.18
CA PRO A 74 1.28 1.87 15.76
C PRO A 74 1.87 0.47 15.60
N THR A 75 1.47 -0.23 14.54
CA THR A 75 2.10 -1.50 14.14
C THR A 75 3.18 -1.20 13.12
N ILE A 76 4.42 -1.57 13.44
CA ILE A 76 5.60 -1.34 12.59
C ILE A 76 5.97 -2.66 11.94
N TYR A 77 5.79 -2.77 10.62
CA TYR A 77 6.09 -3.99 9.88
C TYR A 77 7.59 -4.13 9.63
N LEU A 78 8.17 -5.23 10.12
CA LEU A 78 9.61 -5.42 10.17
C LEU A 78 10.24 -5.96 8.89
N ASN A 79 9.43 -6.50 7.98
CA ASN A 79 9.91 -7.19 6.79
C ASN A 79 10.81 -6.30 5.92
N HIS A 80 10.36 -5.10 5.55
CA HIS A 80 11.14 -4.16 4.75
C HIS A 80 12.38 -3.61 5.48
N TYR A 81 12.32 -3.49 6.80
CA TYR A 81 13.50 -3.10 7.60
C TYR A 81 14.58 -4.17 7.59
N PHE A 82 14.17 -5.45 7.58
CA PHE A 82 15.11 -6.54 7.45
C PHE A 82 15.72 -6.62 6.04
N GLU A 83 14.94 -6.39 4.99
CA GLU A 83 15.44 -6.27 3.62
C GLU A 83 16.48 -5.14 3.50
N ASN A 84 16.20 -3.98 4.07
CA ASN A 84 17.16 -2.87 4.15
C ASN A 84 18.43 -3.26 4.89
N TYR A 85 18.33 -4.03 5.99
CA TYR A 85 19.48 -4.57 6.70
C TYR A 85 20.28 -5.53 5.82
N GLN A 86 19.64 -6.43 5.08
CA GLN A 86 20.30 -7.34 4.13
C GLN A 86 20.98 -6.57 2.98
N ASN A 87 20.47 -5.42 2.61
CA ASN A 87 21.05 -4.52 1.62
C ASN A 87 22.19 -3.64 2.17
N GLY A 88 22.66 -3.93 3.40
CA GLY A 88 23.85 -3.29 3.98
C GLY A 88 23.57 -2.07 4.85
N ILE A 89 22.31 -1.72 5.15
CA ILE A 89 22.03 -0.66 6.12
C ILE A 89 22.36 -1.19 7.54
N PRO A 90 23.20 -0.50 8.31
CA PRO A 90 23.60 -0.95 9.66
C PRO A 90 22.39 -1.16 10.58
N PHE A 91 22.40 -2.21 11.40
CA PHE A 91 21.31 -2.53 12.34
C PHE A 91 20.96 -1.36 13.27
N SER A 92 21.97 -0.59 13.74
CA SER A 92 21.73 0.59 14.55
C SER A 92 20.94 1.69 13.82
N SER A 93 21.19 1.87 12.53
CA SER A 93 20.44 2.81 11.69
C SER A 93 18.98 2.34 11.49
N ILE A 94 18.79 1.04 11.26
CA ILE A 94 17.44 0.43 11.17
C ILE A 94 16.68 0.64 12.49
N GLN A 95 17.32 0.37 13.63
CA GLN A 95 16.70 0.60 14.94
C GLN A 95 16.31 2.08 15.13
N SER A 96 17.17 3.01 14.71
CA SER A 96 16.88 4.44 14.78
C SER A 96 15.70 4.84 13.89
N GLN A 97 15.58 4.27 12.69
CA GLN A 97 14.44 4.48 11.79
C GLN A 97 13.14 3.97 12.41
N ILE A 98 13.15 2.77 13.01
CA ILE A 98 11.99 2.19 13.70
C ILE A 98 11.54 3.06 14.87
N LEU A 99 12.49 3.55 15.69
CA LEU A 99 12.20 4.45 16.81
C LEU A 99 11.67 5.80 16.32
N HIS A 100 12.26 6.35 15.25
CA HIS A 100 11.77 7.58 14.66
C HIS A 100 10.34 7.43 14.16
N TYR A 101 10.03 6.33 13.43
CA TYR A 101 8.67 6.03 13.00
C TYR A 101 7.72 5.91 14.20
N TYR A 102 8.12 5.17 15.25
CA TYR A 102 7.33 5.02 16.46
C TYR A 102 6.98 6.39 17.08
N TYR A 103 7.97 7.21 17.38
CA TYR A 103 7.74 8.52 18.03
C TYR A 103 6.99 9.52 17.15
N SER A 104 7.11 9.41 15.84
CA SER A 104 6.35 10.26 14.90
C SER A 104 4.87 9.87 14.82
N HIS A 105 4.53 8.61 15.15
CA HIS A 105 3.18 8.06 15.02
C HIS A 105 2.60 7.61 16.37
N CYS A 106 3.33 7.69 17.46
CA CYS A 106 2.84 7.37 18.79
C CYS A 106 2.23 8.62 19.43
N SER A 107 0.98 8.50 19.82
CA SER A 107 0.31 9.49 20.70
C SER A 107 0.03 8.82 22.03
N ILE A 108 0.55 9.40 23.12
CA ILE A 108 0.26 8.97 24.51
C ILE A 108 -1.20 9.36 24.89
N GLN A 109 -2.12 9.23 23.98
CA GLN A 109 -3.53 9.50 24.23
C GLN A 109 -4.33 8.20 24.18
N GLN A 110 -5.24 8.04 25.13
CA GLN A 110 -6.26 7.00 25.01
C GLN A 110 -7.20 7.38 23.88
N ILE A 111 -7.22 6.57 22.83
CA ILE A 111 -8.30 6.70 21.84
C ILE A 111 -9.55 6.10 22.46
N ASP A 112 -10.62 6.87 22.44
CA ASP A 112 -11.93 6.37 22.80
C ASP A 112 -12.41 5.37 21.73
N THR A 113 -12.12 4.08 21.96
CA THR A 113 -12.60 3.00 21.10
C THR A 113 -14.10 2.73 21.28
N SER A 114 -14.75 3.35 22.24
CA SER A 114 -16.17 3.18 22.49
C SER A 114 -17.03 3.69 21.33
N PHE A 115 -16.50 4.64 20.52
CA PHE A 115 -17.19 5.09 19.31
C PHE A 115 -17.51 3.93 18.36
N PHE A 116 -16.63 2.92 18.28
CA PHE A 116 -16.78 1.77 17.38
C PHE A 116 -17.82 0.76 17.88
N THR A 117 -18.16 0.79 19.16
CA THR A 117 -19.16 -0.12 19.74
C THR A 117 -20.60 0.25 19.39
N CYS A 118 -20.86 1.50 19.02
CA CYS A 118 -22.19 1.97 18.66
C CYS A 118 -22.30 2.24 17.16
N PHE A 119 -23.21 1.53 16.46
CA PHE A 119 -23.38 1.66 15.01
C PHE A 119 -23.67 3.10 14.56
N GLU A 120 -24.47 3.84 15.30
CA GLU A 120 -24.82 5.22 14.96
C GLU A 120 -23.58 6.14 14.90
N ASN A 121 -22.56 5.85 15.71
CA ASN A 121 -21.32 6.63 15.73
C ASN A 121 -20.42 6.33 14.52
N VAL A 122 -20.46 5.11 13.99
CA VAL A 122 -19.58 4.66 12.89
C VAL A 122 -20.23 4.75 11.52
N ARG A 123 -21.57 4.73 11.42
CA ARG A 123 -22.31 4.61 10.18
C ARG A 123 -21.93 5.64 9.10
N SER A 124 -21.59 6.86 9.50
CA SER A 124 -21.18 7.93 8.58
C SER A 124 -19.73 7.83 8.11
N ARG A 125 -18.94 6.92 8.71
CA ARG A 125 -17.51 6.72 8.47
C ARG A 125 -17.20 5.37 7.84
N ILE A 126 -18.21 4.56 7.58
CA ILE A 126 -18.09 3.27 6.91
C ILE A 126 -17.87 3.52 5.43
N VAL A 127 -16.74 3.00 4.93
CA VAL A 127 -16.30 3.10 3.54
C VAL A 127 -15.89 1.73 3.02
N TYR A 128 -15.71 1.60 1.72
CA TYR A 128 -15.26 0.36 1.11
C TYR A 128 -13.90 0.51 0.43
N LYS A 129 -13.25 -0.62 0.20
CA LYS A 129 -12.09 -0.78 -0.68
C LYS A 129 -12.20 -2.04 -1.52
N LEU A 130 -11.33 -2.16 -2.52
CA LEU A 130 -11.20 -3.36 -3.34
C LEU A 130 -9.98 -4.16 -2.91
N ILE A 131 -10.13 -5.49 -2.95
CA ILE A 131 -9.04 -6.46 -2.79
C ILE A 131 -9.22 -7.59 -3.82
N HIS A 132 -8.18 -8.33 -4.12
CA HIS A 132 -8.28 -9.47 -5.03
C HIS A 132 -9.11 -10.60 -4.39
N TYR A 133 -10.12 -11.12 -5.11
CA TYR A 133 -11.04 -12.12 -4.55
C TYR A 133 -10.34 -13.44 -4.20
N GLU A 134 -9.69 -14.06 -5.18
CA GLU A 134 -9.10 -15.39 -5.02
C GLU A 134 -7.93 -15.41 -4.02
N LYS A 135 -7.07 -14.38 -4.06
CA LYS A 135 -5.92 -14.26 -3.16
C LYS A 135 -6.33 -14.00 -1.70
N ASN A 136 -7.59 -13.60 -1.45
CA ASN A 136 -8.09 -13.26 -0.11
C ASN A 136 -9.23 -14.17 0.37
N LYS A 137 -9.42 -15.36 -0.21
CA LYS A 137 -10.54 -16.26 0.14
C LYS A 137 -10.70 -16.55 1.63
N GLU A 138 -9.60 -16.68 2.35
CA GLU A 138 -9.67 -16.96 3.80
C GLU A 138 -10.15 -15.73 4.57
N LEU A 139 -9.61 -14.54 4.28
CA LEU A 139 -10.08 -13.29 4.86
C LEU A 139 -11.57 -13.05 4.56
N LEU A 140 -12.00 -13.36 3.33
CA LEU A 140 -13.38 -13.15 2.91
C LEU A 140 -14.42 -14.03 3.66
N LYS A 141 -13.99 -15.07 4.36
CA LYS A 141 -14.87 -15.84 5.28
C LYS A 141 -15.18 -15.05 6.55
N GLU A 142 -14.28 -14.16 6.96
CA GLU A 142 -14.36 -13.42 8.22
C GLU A 142 -14.95 -12.02 8.06
N VAL A 143 -14.92 -11.45 6.83
CA VAL A 143 -15.37 -10.08 6.56
C VAL A 143 -16.60 -10.04 5.66
N PRO A 144 -17.54 -9.09 5.88
CA PRO A 144 -18.63 -8.84 4.95
C PRO A 144 -18.05 -8.37 3.62
N HIS A 145 -18.49 -8.99 2.52
CA HIS A 145 -17.97 -8.66 1.19
C HIS A 145 -19.00 -8.86 0.09
N PHE A 146 -18.74 -8.23 -1.05
CA PHE A 146 -19.46 -8.44 -2.31
C PHE A 146 -18.46 -8.72 -3.44
N PRO A 147 -18.69 -9.76 -4.26
CA PRO A 147 -17.84 -10.01 -5.41
C PRO A 147 -18.05 -8.93 -6.49
N TYR A 148 -16.97 -8.53 -7.16
CA TYR A 148 -16.99 -7.58 -8.27
C TYR A 148 -15.87 -7.90 -9.25
N LEU A 149 -16.18 -8.41 -10.44
CA LEU A 149 -15.21 -8.95 -11.40
C LEU A 149 -14.37 -10.06 -10.73
N ASP A 150 -13.04 -9.94 -10.76
CA ASP A 150 -12.10 -10.80 -10.03
C ASP A 150 -11.74 -10.26 -8.63
N LEU A 151 -12.45 -9.20 -8.20
CA LEU A 151 -12.22 -8.48 -6.95
C LEU A 151 -13.32 -8.75 -5.92
N ALA A 152 -13.05 -8.34 -4.69
CA ALA A 152 -14.03 -8.25 -3.61
C ALA A 152 -14.09 -6.84 -3.06
N ILE A 153 -15.32 -6.35 -2.86
CA ILE A 153 -15.60 -5.12 -2.12
C ILE A 153 -15.64 -5.48 -0.64
N VAL A 154 -14.75 -4.90 0.17
CA VAL A 154 -14.69 -5.07 1.62
C VAL A 154 -14.82 -3.72 2.32
N PHE A 155 -15.12 -3.72 3.63
CA PHE A 155 -15.51 -2.53 4.35
C PHE A 155 -14.56 -2.23 5.50
N TYR A 156 -14.38 -0.94 5.78
CA TYR A 156 -13.65 -0.45 6.94
C TYR A 156 -14.27 0.85 7.46
N CYS A 157 -14.00 1.17 8.71
CA CYS A 157 -14.43 2.40 9.34
C CYS A 157 -13.24 3.36 9.44
N LEU A 158 -13.40 4.57 8.93
CA LEU A 158 -12.41 5.64 9.14
C LEU A 158 -12.45 6.09 10.60
N VAL A 159 -11.29 6.11 11.25
CA VAL A 159 -11.18 6.63 12.61
C VAL A 159 -11.40 8.15 12.60
N PRO A 160 -12.12 8.73 13.58
CA PRO A 160 -12.25 10.19 13.70
C PRO A 160 -10.87 10.86 13.72
N GLU A 161 -10.83 12.10 13.22
CA GLU A 161 -9.62 12.91 13.20
C GLU A 161 -8.93 12.91 14.56
N GLY A 162 -7.63 12.60 14.55
CA GLY A 162 -6.79 12.48 15.72
C GLY A 162 -5.33 12.45 15.25
N PRO A 163 -4.37 12.15 16.12
CA PRO A 163 -2.95 12.11 15.75
C PRO A 163 -2.58 11.03 14.72
N TYR A 164 -3.55 10.21 14.32
CA TYR A 164 -3.37 9.13 13.35
C TYR A 164 -4.08 9.46 12.04
N GLU A 165 -3.40 10.18 11.16
CA GLU A 165 -3.89 10.40 9.80
C GLU A 165 -4.12 9.03 9.11
N ASN A 166 -5.29 8.87 8.47
CA ASN A 166 -5.70 7.67 7.73
C ASN A 166 -5.85 6.36 8.55
N ALA A 167 -5.96 6.43 9.87
CA ALA A 167 -6.28 5.24 10.66
C ALA A 167 -7.66 4.70 10.28
N SER A 168 -7.73 3.38 10.12
CA SER A 168 -8.97 2.69 9.75
C SER A 168 -9.10 1.36 10.50
N ILE A 169 -10.35 0.96 10.77
CA ILE A 169 -10.67 -0.29 11.45
C ILE A 169 -11.40 -1.20 10.45
N PRO A 170 -10.85 -2.38 10.13
CA PRO A 170 -11.54 -3.36 9.29
C PRO A 170 -12.86 -3.80 9.93
N ILE A 171 -13.89 -4.00 9.11
CA ILE A 171 -15.19 -4.48 9.57
C ILE A 171 -15.26 -5.98 9.34
N TYR A 172 -15.46 -6.75 10.42
CA TYR A 172 -15.64 -8.19 10.41
C TYR A 172 -17.12 -8.57 10.51
N ASN A 173 -17.49 -9.81 10.19
CA ASN A 173 -18.85 -10.31 10.29
C ASN A 173 -19.40 -10.19 11.73
N GLU A 174 -18.55 -10.44 12.74
CA GLU A 174 -18.91 -10.27 14.16
C GLU A 174 -19.38 -8.85 14.50
N HIS A 175 -18.84 -7.83 13.82
CA HIS A 175 -19.28 -6.45 14.02
C HIS A 175 -20.72 -6.25 13.51
N LEU A 176 -21.10 -6.89 12.39
CA LEU A 176 -22.46 -6.81 11.88
C LEU A 176 -23.47 -7.44 12.86
N ASP A 177 -23.10 -8.59 13.43
CA ASP A 177 -23.91 -9.28 14.45
C ASP A 177 -24.07 -8.40 15.70
N TYR A 178 -22.97 -7.83 16.16
CA TYR A 178 -22.96 -6.93 17.33
C TYR A 178 -23.79 -5.66 17.09
N TRP A 179 -23.68 -5.05 15.90
CA TRP A 179 -24.45 -3.86 15.52
C TRP A 179 -25.88 -4.18 15.09
N ASN A 180 -26.23 -5.43 14.91
CA ASN A 180 -27.51 -5.90 14.37
C ASN A 180 -27.84 -5.27 13.01
N VAL A 181 -26.88 -5.27 12.09
CA VAL A 181 -27.03 -4.71 10.74
C VAL A 181 -26.67 -5.73 9.65
N SER A 182 -27.35 -5.65 8.52
CA SER A 182 -27.06 -6.52 7.39
C SER A 182 -25.88 -5.99 6.55
N LYS A 183 -25.23 -6.90 5.82
CA LYS A 183 -24.19 -6.49 4.85
C LYS A 183 -24.72 -5.57 3.75
N ASP A 184 -26.00 -5.69 3.37
CA ASP A 184 -26.62 -4.83 2.36
C ASP A 184 -26.79 -3.40 2.90
N THR A 185 -27.16 -3.25 4.18
CA THR A 185 -27.19 -1.95 4.86
C THR A 185 -25.81 -1.31 4.91
N LEU A 186 -24.78 -2.12 5.24
CA LEU A 186 -23.41 -1.68 5.26
C LEU A 186 -22.95 -1.17 3.88
N PHE A 187 -23.25 -1.94 2.82
CA PHE A 187 -22.91 -1.57 1.44
C PHE A 187 -23.64 -0.29 0.98
N ALA A 188 -24.92 -0.17 1.29
CA ALA A 188 -25.70 1.03 0.96
C ALA A 188 -25.11 2.31 1.60
N LEU A 189 -24.66 2.20 2.86
CA LEU A 189 -23.98 3.30 3.55
C LEU A 189 -22.61 3.59 2.93
N ALA A 190 -21.79 2.57 2.76
CA ALA A 190 -20.44 2.73 2.21
C ALA A 190 -20.48 3.30 0.79
N ARG A 191 -21.43 2.87 -0.04
CA ARG A 191 -21.62 3.40 -1.40
C ARG A 191 -21.90 4.91 -1.43
N LYS A 192 -22.52 5.44 -0.40
CA LYS A 192 -22.78 6.87 -0.25
C LYS A 192 -21.60 7.59 0.38
N ASN A 193 -21.03 7.01 1.44
CA ASN A 193 -19.98 7.65 2.24
C ASN A 193 -18.64 7.71 1.50
N THR A 194 -18.26 6.61 0.80
CA THR A 194 -16.92 6.49 0.20
C THR A 194 -16.64 7.63 -0.78
N PRO A 195 -17.47 7.92 -1.79
CA PRO A 195 -17.20 9.03 -2.71
C PRO A 195 -17.26 10.41 -2.03
N PHE A 196 -18.03 10.54 -0.94
CA PHE A 196 -18.15 11.80 -0.19
C PHE A 196 -16.92 12.07 0.66
N LEU A 197 -16.41 11.04 1.37
CA LEU A 197 -15.28 11.18 2.29
C LEU A 197 -13.94 11.07 1.57
N LEU A 198 -13.90 10.31 0.48
CA LEU A 198 -12.71 9.96 -0.29
C LEU A 198 -12.95 10.33 -1.76
N SER A 199 -13.11 11.61 -2.04
CA SER A 199 -13.41 12.10 -3.39
C SER A 199 -12.37 11.64 -4.41
N PHE A 200 -12.79 11.19 -5.58
CA PHE A 200 -11.87 10.76 -6.61
C PHE A 200 -11.14 11.93 -7.29
N CYS A 201 -9.96 11.65 -7.80
CA CYS A 201 -9.23 12.47 -8.74
C CYS A 201 -8.67 11.60 -9.88
N CYS A 202 -8.47 12.22 -11.03
CA CYS A 202 -7.87 11.56 -12.20
C CYS A 202 -6.88 12.54 -12.81
N ASP A 203 -5.60 12.27 -12.61
CA ASP A 203 -4.50 13.14 -13.02
C ASP A 203 -3.71 12.49 -14.15
N SER A 204 -3.16 13.27 -15.06
CA SER A 204 -2.18 12.78 -16.04
C SER A 204 -0.94 12.24 -15.32
N LEU A 205 -0.49 11.04 -15.70
CA LEU A 205 0.75 10.48 -15.15
C LEU A 205 1.95 11.41 -15.38
N ALA A 206 1.99 12.07 -16.53
CA ALA A 206 3.02 13.06 -16.85
C ALA A 206 3.03 14.21 -15.83
N ASP A 207 1.86 14.77 -15.50
CA ASP A 207 1.74 15.87 -14.54
C ASP A 207 2.15 15.47 -13.12
N LEU A 208 1.98 14.19 -12.75
CA LEU A 208 2.41 13.66 -11.47
C LEU A 208 3.92 13.43 -11.39
N ILE A 209 4.55 13.06 -12.50
CA ILE A 209 5.99 12.78 -12.56
C ILE A 209 6.81 14.07 -12.68
N LEU A 210 6.34 15.07 -13.44
CA LEU A 210 7.09 16.31 -13.70
C LEU A 210 7.63 16.99 -12.44
N PRO A 211 6.86 17.20 -11.36
CA PRO A 211 7.38 17.81 -10.13
C PRO A 211 8.48 16.99 -9.45
N VAL A 212 8.42 15.65 -9.56
CA VAL A 212 9.44 14.74 -9.00
C VAL A 212 10.73 14.85 -9.81
N LEU A 213 10.64 15.05 -11.13
CA LEU A 213 11.82 15.26 -11.98
C LEU A 213 12.55 16.56 -11.65
N ASP A 214 11.87 17.58 -11.12
CA ASP A 214 12.48 18.87 -10.81
C ASP A 214 13.52 18.82 -9.67
N VAL A 215 13.52 17.77 -8.85
CA VAL A 215 14.55 17.54 -7.82
C VAL A 215 15.78 16.80 -8.34
N LEU A 216 15.74 16.27 -9.57
CA LEU A 216 16.86 15.57 -10.19
C LEU A 216 17.92 16.55 -10.72
N PRO A 217 19.20 16.11 -10.83
CA PRO A 217 20.24 16.85 -11.53
C PRO A 217 19.82 17.20 -12.97
N GLN A 218 20.23 18.37 -13.47
CA GLN A 218 19.77 18.92 -14.76
C GLN A 218 19.88 17.94 -15.94
N ARG A 219 20.95 17.15 -16.01
CA ARG A 219 21.19 16.18 -17.10
C ARG A 219 20.18 15.03 -17.06
N GLU A 220 19.93 14.50 -15.87
CA GLU A 220 18.97 13.39 -15.65
C GLU A 220 17.53 13.86 -15.88
N ARG A 221 17.20 15.06 -15.42
CA ARG A 221 15.91 15.72 -15.67
C ARG A 221 15.60 15.87 -17.15
N GLN A 222 16.57 16.35 -17.94
CA GLN A 222 16.39 16.52 -19.39
C GLN A 222 16.17 15.17 -20.09
N ALA A 223 16.93 14.13 -19.71
CA ALA A 223 16.75 12.79 -20.26
C ALA A 223 15.36 12.21 -19.91
N ALA A 224 14.95 12.32 -18.65
CA ALA A 224 13.65 11.83 -18.19
C ALA A 224 12.47 12.57 -18.85
N ARG A 225 12.55 13.90 -19.01
CA ARG A 225 11.55 14.69 -19.74
C ARG A 225 11.46 14.28 -21.21
N ALA A 226 12.59 14.09 -21.88
CA ALA A 226 12.61 13.65 -23.27
C ALA A 226 11.98 12.24 -23.43
N THR A 227 12.20 11.35 -22.48
CA THR A 227 11.54 10.03 -22.47
C THR A 227 10.03 10.17 -22.28
N LEU A 228 9.59 11.01 -21.32
CA LEU A 228 8.17 11.24 -21.05
C LEU A 228 7.44 11.89 -22.24
N GLU A 229 8.10 12.82 -22.95
CA GLU A 229 7.58 13.47 -24.15
C GLU A 229 7.55 12.52 -25.37
N ALA A 230 8.42 11.51 -25.39
CA ALA A 230 8.46 10.50 -26.43
C ALA A 230 7.40 9.38 -26.23
N GLU A 231 6.83 9.26 -25.02
CA GLU A 231 5.72 8.32 -24.77
C GLU A 231 4.49 8.71 -25.57
N THR A 232 4.03 7.79 -26.43
CA THR A 232 2.91 8.03 -27.35
C THR A 232 1.55 7.70 -26.71
N VAL A 233 1.53 6.95 -25.62
CA VAL A 233 0.29 6.49 -24.97
C VAL A 233 0.00 7.34 -23.73
N PRO A 234 -1.05 8.17 -23.73
CA PRO A 234 -1.42 8.96 -22.58
C PRO A 234 -1.96 8.05 -21.47
N MET A 235 -1.38 8.17 -20.27
CA MET A 235 -1.78 7.44 -19.08
C MET A 235 -2.29 8.40 -18.01
N TYR A 236 -3.33 7.99 -17.31
CA TYR A 236 -3.94 8.73 -16.22
C TYR A 236 -4.02 7.88 -14.97
N VAL A 237 -3.81 8.48 -13.81
CA VAL A 237 -3.93 7.83 -12.49
C VAL A 237 -5.29 8.19 -11.92
N LEU A 238 -6.19 7.21 -11.82
CA LEU A 238 -7.47 7.34 -11.14
C LEU A 238 -7.33 6.81 -9.71
N THR A 239 -7.53 7.68 -8.74
CA THR A 239 -7.45 7.40 -7.31
C THR A 239 -8.35 8.35 -6.52
N ASN A 240 -8.27 8.34 -5.20
CA ASN A 240 -8.88 9.35 -4.34
C ASN A 240 -7.87 10.41 -3.88
N GLN A 241 -8.37 11.52 -3.33
CA GLN A 241 -7.50 12.63 -2.89
C GLN A 241 -6.49 12.23 -1.80
N GLN A 242 -6.77 11.21 -1.00
CA GLN A 242 -5.87 10.67 0.02
C GLN A 242 -4.81 9.71 -0.55
N ARG A 243 -4.96 9.29 -1.81
CA ARG A 243 -4.10 8.29 -2.48
C ARG A 243 -3.95 7.00 -1.67
N TYR A 244 -5.01 6.62 -0.96
CA TYR A 244 -5.06 5.43 -0.12
C TYR A 244 -6.31 4.61 -0.39
N ASN A 245 -6.16 3.33 -0.75
CA ASN A 245 -7.23 2.42 -1.20
C ASN A 245 -8.08 3.00 -2.36
N GLY A 246 -7.49 3.87 -3.19
CA GLY A 246 -8.21 4.65 -4.18
C GLY A 246 -8.60 3.88 -5.45
N ALA A 247 -8.10 2.66 -5.67
CA ALA A 247 -8.56 1.82 -6.79
C ALA A 247 -10.08 1.61 -6.77
N CYS A 248 -10.71 1.70 -5.59
CA CYS A 248 -12.16 1.61 -5.45
C CYS A 248 -12.95 2.74 -6.13
N CYS A 249 -12.29 3.79 -6.62
CA CYS A 249 -12.92 4.86 -7.42
C CYS A 249 -13.58 4.34 -8.70
N ILE A 250 -13.17 3.18 -9.22
CA ILE A 250 -13.86 2.52 -10.34
C ILE A 250 -15.32 2.12 -10.02
N LEU A 251 -15.68 2.05 -8.73
CA LEU A 251 -17.04 1.76 -8.25
C LEU A 251 -17.89 3.02 -8.03
N TYR A 252 -17.28 4.21 -8.06
CA TYR A 252 -18.03 5.44 -7.78
C TYR A 252 -19.01 5.70 -8.91
N GLN A 253 -20.20 6.10 -8.53
CA GLN A 253 -21.22 6.43 -9.52
C GLN A 253 -20.67 7.52 -10.44
N ASP A 254 -20.74 7.27 -11.74
CA ASP A 254 -20.34 8.17 -12.82
C ASP A 254 -18.85 8.56 -12.89
N ALA A 255 -17.96 8.06 -12.00
CA ALA A 255 -16.54 8.41 -12.05
C ALA A 255 -15.89 8.00 -13.38
N LEU A 256 -16.03 6.72 -13.78
CA LEU A 256 -15.51 6.25 -15.06
C LEU A 256 -16.18 6.95 -16.25
N LYS A 257 -17.47 7.28 -16.12
CA LYS A 257 -18.18 8.05 -17.13
C LYS A 257 -17.61 9.44 -17.30
N GLN A 258 -17.34 10.15 -16.19
CA GLN A 258 -16.74 11.49 -16.23
C GLN A 258 -15.34 11.46 -16.87
N VAL A 259 -14.50 10.49 -16.49
CA VAL A 259 -13.16 10.31 -17.09
C VAL A 259 -13.28 9.99 -18.58
N SER A 260 -14.16 9.07 -18.96
CA SER A 260 -14.40 8.68 -20.34
C SER A 260 -14.96 9.85 -21.20
N ASP A 261 -15.84 10.67 -20.64
CA ASP A 261 -16.38 11.86 -21.30
C ASP A 261 -15.30 12.93 -21.46
N GLN A 262 -14.44 13.14 -20.47
CA GLN A 262 -13.32 14.07 -20.52
C GLN A 262 -12.29 13.67 -21.58
N LEU A 263 -11.97 12.37 -21.67
CA LEU A 263 -11.03 11.83 -22.65
C LEU A 263 -11.68 11.55 -24.01
N ASN A 264 -13.01 11.67 -24.10
CA ASN A 264 -13.84 11.41 -25.28
C ASN A 264 -13.66 10.00 -25.86
N ASP A 265 -13.36 8.99 -25.03
CA ASP A 265 -13.07 7.62 -25.45
C ASP A 265 -13.58 6.56 -24.44
N SER A 266 -13.62 5.30 -24.86
CA SER A 266 -13.67 4.15 -23.96
C SER A 266 -12.33 3.98 -23.27
N LEU A 267 -12.27 3.24 -22.17
CA LEU A 267 -11.08 3.20 -21.33
C LEU A 267 -10.60 1.76 -21.13
N PHE A 268 -9.29 1.54 -21.23
CA PHE A 268 -8.63 0.42 -20.55
C PHE A 268 -8.25 0.85 -19.15
N ILE A 269 -8.44 -0.04 -18.18
CA ILE A 269 -8.17 0.18 -16.77
C ILE A 269 -7.23 -0.93 -16.31
N LEU A 270 -6.09 -0.55 -15.78
CA LEU A 270 -5.02 -1.42 -15.29
C LEU A 270 -4.98 -1.36 -13.76
N PRO A 271 -5.62 -2.30 -13.06
CA PRO A 271 -5.74 -2.28 -11.60
C PRO A 271 -4.56 -3.00 -10.92
N SER A 272 -3.35 -2.49 -11.08
CA SER A 272 -2.16 -3.08 -10.49
C SER A 272 -2.10 -2.91 -8.97
N SER A 273 -2.54 -1.79 -8.42
CA SER A 273 -2.49 -1.48 -6.99
C SER A 273 -3.87 -1.34 -6.36
N ILE A 274 -3.99 -1.63 -5.05
CA ILE A 274 -5.20 -1.28 -4.26
C ILE A 274 -5.36 0.23 -4.09
N HIS A 275 -4.30 1.01 -4.32
CA HIS A 275 -4.27 2.45 -4.07
C HIS A 275 -4.75 3.27 -5.27
N GLU A 276 -4.49 2.81 -6.48
CA GLU A 276 -4.87 3.49 -7.72
C GLU A 276 -5.04 2.51 -8.89
N VAL A 277 -5.67 2.98 -9.94
CA VAL A 277 -5.67 2.29 -11.23
C VAL A 277 -5.15 3.23 -12.31
N ILE A 278 -4.45 2.66 -13.28
CA ILE A 278 -4.04 3.40 -14.47
C ILE A 278 -5.15 3.32 -15.50
N VAL A 279 -5.49 4.46 -16.10
CA VAL A 279 -6.51 4.61 -17.14
C VAL A 279 -5.84 5.01 -18.45
N ILE A 280 -6.17 4.30 -19.52
CA ILE A 280 -5.64 4.54 -20.87
C ILE A 280 -6.83 4.68 -21.83
N PRO A 281 -6.89 5.75 -22.66
CA PRO A 281 -7.88 5.85 -23.72
C PRO A 281 -7.78 4.66 -24.69
N ALA A 282 -8.89 4.01 -25.00
CA ALA A 282 -8.86 2.77 -25.75
C ALA A 282 -8.33 2.94 -27.20
N SER A 283 -8.53 4.12 -27.80
CA SER A 283 -8.03 4.42 -29.14
C SER A 283 -6.51 4.58 -29.24
N THR A 284 -5.82 4.77 -28.10
CA THR A 284 -4.37 4.96 -28.05
C THR A 284 -3.61 3.67 -27.72
N ALA A 285 -4.31 2.60 -27.35
CA ALA A 285 -3.72 1.33 -26.99
C ALA A 285 -3.60 0.41 -28.23
N ASP A 286 -2.38 0.07 -28.61
CA ASP A 286 -2.12 -0.78 -29.80
C ASP A 286 -2.61 -2.21 -29.59
N SER A 287 -2.43 -2.78 -28.40
CA SER A 287 -2.80 -4.16 -28.11
C SER A 287 -3.17 -4.38 -26.63
N PRO A 288 -4.40 -4.82 -26.35
CA PRO A 288 -4.78 -5.18 -24.97
C PRO A 288 -3.94 -6.32 -24.37
N ARG A 289 -3.38 -7.21 -25.21
CA ARG A 289 -2.50 -8.28 -24.74
C ARG A 289 -1.16 -7.74 -24.22
N GLU A 290 -0.65 -6.68 -24.85
CA GLU A 290 0.57 -6.01 -24.38
C GLU A 290 0.32 -5.32 -23.06
N LEU A 291 -0.84 -4.66 -22.90
CA LEU A 291 -1.25 -4.05 -21.62
C LEU A 291 -1.31 -5.09 -20.48
N SER A 292 -1.86 -6.28 -20.73
CA SER A 292 -1.86 -7.37 -19.74
C SER A 292 -0.45 -7.85 -19.38
N GLY A 293 0.48 -7.83 -20.33
CA GLY A 293 1.89 -8.13 -20.09
C GLY A 293 2.53 -7.09 -19.17
N ILE A 294 2.29 -5.81 -19.45
CA ILE A 294 2.80 -4.68 -18.66
C ILE A 294 2.27 -4.74 -17.22
N VAL A 295 0.96 -4.99 -17.02
CA VAL A 295 0.40 -5.10 -15.66
C VAL A 295 1.10 -6.19 -14.85
N ARG A 296 1.31 -7.37 -15.44
CA ARG A 296 2.00 -8.49 -14.76
C ARG A 296 3.45 -8.18 -14.44
N GLU A 297 4.16 -7.52 -15.35
CA GLU A 297 5.54 -7.11 -15.13
C GLU A 297 5.63 -6.10 -13.98
N ILE A 298 4.80 -5.06 -14.00
CA ILE A 298 4.73 -4.04 -12.94
C ILE A 298 4.37 -4.69 -11.60
N ASN A 299 3.40 -5.60 -11.57
CA ASN A 299 3.02 -6.32 -10.34
C ASN A 299 4.17 -7.18 -9.78
N LEU A 300 5.05 -7.69 -10.63
CA LEU A 300 6.19 -8.50 -10.20
C LEU A 300 7.38 -7.66 -9.73
N THR A 301 7.57 -6.46 -10.26
CA THR A 301 8.79 -5.66 -10.05
C THR A 301 8.59 -4.44 -9.18
N GLU A 302 7.42 -3.78 -9.24
CA GLU A 302 7.21 -2.45 -8.67
C GLU A 302 6.15 -2.41 -7.57
N VAL A 303 5.19 -3.36 -7.56
CA VAL A 303 4.08 -3.34 -6.60
C VAL A 303 4.36 -4.28 -5.44
N SER A 304 4.18 -3.80 -4.21
CA SER A 304 4.29 -4.66 -3.03
C SER A 304 3.26 -5.80 -3.10
N PRO A 305 3.64 -7.06 -2.79
CA PRO A 305 2.73 -8.21 -2.92
C PRO A 305 1.40 -8.08 -2.19
N ASP A 306 1.36 -7.35 -1.07
CA ASP A 306 0.14 -7.06 -0.30
C ASP A 306 -0.69 -5.91 -0.90
N GLU A 307 -0.16 -5.16 -1.85
CA GLU A 307 -0.85 -4.08 -2.55
C GLU A 307 -1.36 -4.48 -3.93
N ILE A 308 -0.92 -5.62 -4.48
CA ILE A 308 -1.38 -6.09 -5.80
C ILE A 308 -2.89 -6.29 -5.77
N LEU A 309 -3.59 -5.60 -6.69
CA LEU A 309 -5.04 -5.69 -6.81
C LEU A 309 -5.46 -6.76 -7.82
N SER A 310 -4.99 -6.69 -9.08
CA SER A 310 -5.29 -7.69 -10.11
C SER A 310 -4.19 -7.77 -11.16
N ASP A 311 -4.08 -8.94 -11.81
CA ASP A 311 -3.24 -9.16 -13.00
C ASP A 311 -4.04 -9.04 -14.31
N CYS A 312 -5.36 -8.75 -14.21
CA CYS A 312 -6.25 -8.57 -15.33
C CYS A 312 -6.37 -7.10 -15.70
N ILE A 313 -6.68 -6.81 -16.95
CA ILE A 313 -7.12 -5.48 -17.38
C ILE A 313 -8.63 -5.44 -17.50
N TYR A 314 -9.22 -4.26 -17.31
CA TYR A 314 -10.64 -4.04 -17.52
C TYR A 314 -10.87 -3.09 -18.67
N TYR A 315 -12.05 -3.22 -19.28
CA TYR A 315 -12.50 -2.35 -20.35
C TYR A 315 -13.82 -1.67 -19.97
N TYR A 316 -13.78 -0.34 -19.92
CA TYR A 316 -14.96 0.46 -19.75
C TYR A 316 -15.48 0.95 -21.11
N ASN A 317 -16.67 0.51 -21.46
CA ASN A 317 -17.34 0.92 -22.69
C ASN A 317 -18.14 2.20 -22.47
N ARG A 318 -17.72 3.30 -23.10
CA ARG A 318 -18.34 4.62 -22.98
C ARG A 318 -19.81 4.62 -23.39
N LYS A 319 -20.19 3.87 -24.43
CA LYS A 319 -21.56 3.87 -24.97
C LYS A 319 -22.55 3.14 -24.10
N SER A 320 -22.15 2.00 -23.54
CA SER A 320 -23.00 1.19 -22.67
C SER A 320 -22.87 1.55 -21.18
N ASN A 321 -21.89 2.35 -20.80
CA ASN A 321 -21.55 2.68 -19.41
C ASN A 321 -21.31 1.42 -18.56
N GLN A 322 -20.58 0.44 -19.12
CA GLN A 322 -20.32 -0.84 -18.50
C GLN A 322 -18.82 -1.12 -18.40
N LEU A 323 -18.39 -1.62 -17.25
CA LEU A 323 -17.05 -2.14 -16.99
C LEU A 323 -17.08 -3.66 -17.10
N SER A 324 -16.12 -4.25 -17.79
CA SER A 324 -15.95 -5.70 -17.94
C SER A 324 -14.48 -6.08 -17.84
N MET A 325 -14.21 -7.32 -17.48
CA MET A 325 -12.87 -7.90 -17.64
C MET A 325 -12.55 -8.09 -19.12
N TYR A 326 -11.29 -7.90 -19.47
CA TYR A 326 -10.80 -8.08 -20.83
C TYR A 326 -9.95 -9.34 -20.95
#